data_a990b73443efa1fe415642b2f7b1ed93
#
_entry.id   a990b73443efa1fe415642b2f7b1ed93
#
_cell.length_a   1.000
_cell.length_b   1.000
_cell.length_c   1.000
_cell.angle_alpha   90.00
_cell.angle_beta   90.00
_cell.angle_gamma   90.00
#
_symmetry.space_group_name_H-M   'P 1'
#
loop_
_entity.id
_entity.type
_entity.pdbx_description
1 polymer ?
#
loop_
_entity_poly.entity_id
_entity_poly.type
_entity_poly.pdbx_seq_one_letter_code
_entity_poly.pdbx_strand_id
1 'polypeptide(L)'
;LIRRQRQMCIRDRTNIEASRILAFGGMALFMIGRLSGSFTMKWMSPARLLTWFALADAVCMALVVVSVGTVSLYALYLSFFFMSIMFPTIFALGLEGMGSSTKKASSYIVMGVAGGAFAPMLMGYIGADNMAIGFVIPLLSFLYILYFALRCKKK
;
A
#
# COMPACT_ATOMS: atom_id res chain seq x y z
N LEU A 1 -16.58 -15.81 -34.83
CA LEU A 1 -15.88 -16.49 -33.73
C LEU A 1 -14.39 -16.13 -33.71
N ILE A 2 -13.66 -16.23 -34.84
CA ILE A 2 -12.21 -15.98 -34.97
C ILE A 2 -11.83 -14.52 -34.60
N ARG A 3 -12.66 -13.53 -35.01
CA ARG A 3 -12.42 -12.11 -34.66
C ARG A 3 -12.53 -11.83 -33.16
N ARG A 4 -13.50 -12.45 -32.46
CA ARG A 4 -13.65 -12.33 -31.02
C ARG A 4 -12.48 -12.98 -30.28
N GLN A 5 -12.03 -14.15 -30.71
CA GLN A 5 -10.87 -14.82 -30.13
C GLN A 5 -9.58 -14.02 -30.32
N ARG A 6 -9.38 -13.42 -31.51
CA ARG A 6 -8.21 -12.58 -31.77
C ARG A 6 -8.19 -11.30 -30.93
N GLN A 7 -9.36 -10.67 -30.73
CA GLN A 7 -9.47 -9.50 -29.84
C GLN A 7 -9.27 -9.87 -28.35
N MET A 8 -9.73 -11.03 -27.92
CA MET A 8 -9.44 -11.55 -26.57
C MET A 8 -7.95 -11.78 -26.37
N CYS A 9 -7.28 -12.46 -27.28
CA CYS A 9 -5.84 -12.72 -27.15
C CYS A 9 -4.98 -11.45 -27.17
N ILE A 10 -5.36 -10.42 -27.95
CA ILE A 10 -4.66 -9.13 -27.96
C ILE A 10 -4.87 -8.40 -26.64
N ARG A 11 -6.09 -8.41 -26.11
CA ARG A 11 -6.43 -7.79 -24.83
C ARG A 11 -5.71 -8.47 -23.67
N ASP A 12 -5.62 -9.80 -23.67
CA ASP A 12 -4.91 -10.57 -22.65
C ASP A 12 -3.40 -10.32 -22.69
N ARG A 13 -2.79 -10.21 -23.88
CA ARG A 13 -1.37 -9.83 -24.02
C ARG A 13 -1.09 -8.44 -23.47
N THR A 14 -1.93 -7.47 -23.77
CA THR A 14 -1.79 -6.10 -23.25
C THR A 14 -1.93 -6.05 -21.74
N ASN A 15 -2.85 -6.85 -21.18
CA ASN A 15 -3.03 -6.94 -19.72
C ASN A 15 -1.85 -7.62 -19.03
N ILE A 16 -1.26 -8.65 -19.65
CA ILE A 16 -0.06 -9.32 -19.12
C ILE A 16 1.16 -8.40 -19.14
N GLU A 17 1.35 -7.65 -20.22
CA GLU A 17 2.44 -6.68 -20.33
C GLU A 17 2.27 -5.54 -19.32
N ALA A 18 1.07 -4.99 -19.19
CA ALA A 18 0.75 -3.98 -18.19
C ALA A 18 0.98 -4.49 -16.76
N SER A 19 0.58 -5.72 -16.46
CA SER A 19 0.81 -6.36 -15.16
C SER A 19 2.29 -6.58 -14.88
N ARG A 20 3.07 -6.95 -15.88
CA ARG A 20 4.53 -7.09 -15.75
C ARG A 20 5.21 -5.74 -15.46
N ILE A 21 4.86 -4.71 -16.22
CA ILE A 21 5.41 -3.36 -16.02
C ILE A 21 5.04 -2.86 -14.62
N LEU A 22 3.80 -3.06 -14.19
CA LEU A 22 3.35 -2.69 -12.84
C LEU A 22 4.09 -3.47 -11.76
N ALA A 23 4.28 -4.78 -11.94
CA ALA A 23 4.96 -5.62 -10.97
C ALA A 23 6.45 -5.24 -10.84
N PHE A 24 7.18 -5.14 -11.95
CA PHE A 24 8.60 -4.80 -11.93
C PHE A 24 8.84 -3.34 -11.50
N GLY A 25 8.06 -2.40 -12.01
CA GLY A 25 8.15 -0.99 -11.64
C GLY A 25 7.75 -0.74 -10.19
N GLY A 26 6.66 -1.36 -9.74
CA GLY A 26 6.20 -1.29 -8.35
C GLY A 26 7.21 -1.90 -7.37
N MET A 27 7.77 -3.08 -7.69
CA MET A 27 8.80 -3.72 -6.87
C MET A 27 10.08 -2.90 -6.79
N ALA A 28 10.53 -2.29 -7.89
CA ALA A 28 11.70 -1.42 -7.91
C ALA A 28 11.47 -0.19 -7.02
N LEU A 29 10.33 0.49 -7.15
CA LEU A 29 9.96 1.63 -6.31
C LEU A 29 9.80 1.24 -4.84
N PHE A 30 9.24 0.07 -4.57
CA PHE A 30 9.12 -0.47 -3.23
C PHE A 30 10.51 -0.68 -2.59
N MET A 31 11.47 -1.22 -3.34
CA MET A 31 12.83 -1.43 -2.87
C MET A 31 13.56 -0.09 -2.61
N ILE A 32 13.43 0.87 -3.52
CA ILE A 32 13.98 2.21 -3.36
C ILE A 32 13.33 2.92 -2.15
N GLY A 33 12.03 2.80 -1.98
CA GLY A 33 11.29 3.34 -0.83
C GLY A 33 11.81 2.77 0.50
N ARG A 34 12.11 1.47 0.54
CA ARG A 34 12.63 0.82 1.74
C ARG A 34 14.04 1.30 2.11
N LEU A 35 14.90 1.48 1.12
CA LEU A 35 16.25 2.01 1.34
C LEU A 35 16.22 3.47 1.80
N SER A 36 15.47 4.32 1.09
CA SER A 36 15.36 5.76 1.41
C SER A 36 14.68 5.98 2.76
N GLY A 37 13.64 5.23 3.06
CA GLY A 37 12.97 5.33 4.36
C GLY A 37 13.83 4.85 5.52
N SER A 38 14.58 3.77 5.35
CA SER A 38 15.55 3.31 6.36
C SER A 38 16.63 4.36 6.62
N PHE A 39 17.07 5.07 5.58
CA PHE A 39 18.01 6.19 5.73
C PHE A 39 17.39 7.38 6.44
N THR A 40 16.15 7.72 6.10
CA THR A 40 15.42 8.86 6.71
C THR A 40 15.10 8.63 8.18
N MET A 41 14.91 7.38 8.61
CA MET A 41 14.71 7.02 10.03
C MET A 41 15.89 7.39 10.94
N LYS A 42 17.10 7.59 10.39
CA LYS A 42 18.24 8.06 11.18
C LYS A 42 18.10 9.53 11.61
N TRP A 43 17.30 10.30 10.87
CA TRP A 43 17.19 11.75 11.02
C TRP A 43 15.83 12.20 11.55
N MET A 44 14.81 11.38 11.40
CA MET A 44 13.43 11.68 11.84
C MET A 44 12.88 10.59 12.76
N SER A 45 12.06 11.00 13.73
CA SER A 45 11.35 10.04 14.58
C SER A 45 10.38 9.18 13.75
N PRO A 46 10.29 7.85 14.02
CA PRO A 46 9.43 6.92 13.28
C PRO A 46 7.97 7.38 13.18
N ALA A 47 7.43 7.97 14.26
CA ALA A 47 6.05 8.45 14.27
C ALA A 47 5.80 9.62 13.30
N ARG A 48 6.77 10.55 13.16
CA ARG A 48 6.66 11.66 12.19
C ARG A 48 6.77 11.14 10.76
N LEU A 49 7.72 10.25 10.51
CA LEU A 49 7.90 9.63 9.20
C LEU A 49 6.63 8.91 8.77
N LEU A 50 6.07 8.07 9.66
CA LEU A 50 4.82 7.36 9.39
C LEU A 50 3.67 8.32 9.06
N THR A 51 3.54 9.43 9.78
CA THR A 51 2.49 10.42 9.55
C THR A 51 2.59 11.02 8.15
N TRP A 52 3.79 11.43 7.71
CA TRP A 52 3.99 12.03 6.39
C TRP A 52 3.77 11.03 5.26
N PHE A 53 4.28 9.80 5.42
CA PHE A 53 4.11 8.75 4.42
C PHE A 53 2.65 8.29 4.30
N ALA A 54 1.95 8.12 5.43
CA ALA A 54 0.53 7.76 5.43
C ALA A 54 -0.34 8.86 4.80
N LEU A 55 -0.03 10.13 5.06
CA LEU A 55 -0.75 11.25 4.44
C LEU A 55 -0.52 11.28 2.92
N ALA A 56 0.73 11.15 2.48
CA ALA A 56 1.06 11.14 1.06
C ALA A 56 0.40 9.97 0.34
N ASP A 57 0.39 8.79 0.95
CA ASP A 57 -0.22 7.60 0.38
C ASP A 57 -1.75 7.68 0.33
N ALA A 58 -2.38 8.23 1.36
CA ALA A 58 -3.82 8.49 1.36
C ALA A 58 -4.22 9.45 0.22
N VAL A 59 -3.42 10.48 -0.05
CA VAL A 59 -3.63 11.40 -1.19
C VAL A 59 -3.45 10.67 -2.51
N CYS A 60 -2.40 9.86 -2.67
CA CYS A 60 -2.19 9.05 -3.88
C CYS A 60 -3.37 8.10 -4.13
N MET A 61 -3.87 7.42 -3.09
CA MET A 61 -5.02 6.53 -3.22
C MET A 61 -6.31 7.28 -3.54
N ALA A 62 -6.53 8.48 -2.98
CA ALA A 62 -7.66 9.31 -3.34
C ALA A 62 -7.64 9.67 -4.84
N LEU A 63 -6.46 10.00 -5.40
CA LEU A 63 -6.30 10.26 -6.83
C LEU A 63 -6.57 9.01 -7.69
N VAL A 64 -6.22 7.82 -7.21
CA VAL A 64 -6.54 6.55 -7.88
C VAL A 64 -8.04 6.31 -7.91
N VAL A 65 -8.74 6.53 -6.80
CA VAL A 65 -10.20 6.36 -6.70
C VAL A 65 -10.95 7.33 -7.61
N VAL A 66 -10.48 8.57 -7.73
CA VAL A 66 -11.08 9.58 -8.64
C VAL A 66 -10.87 9.23 -10.13
N SER A 67 -10.00 8.25 -10.42
CA SER A 67 -9.78 7.72 -11.79
C SER A 67 -9.37 8.78 -12.82
N VAL A 68 -8.38 9.62 -12.49
CA VAL A 68 -7.88 10.69 -13.36
C VAL A 68 -6.90 10.12 -14.42
N GLY A 69 -7.32 9.13 -15.20
CA GLY A 69 -6.56 8.59 -16.34
C GLY A 69 -5.11 8.21 -16.00
N THR A 70 -4.15 8.75 -16.74
CA THR A 70 -2.71 8.45 -16.58
C THR A 70 -2.15 8.86 -15.21
N VAL A 71 -2.72 9.90 -14.58
CA VAL A 71 -2.31 10.37 -13.25
C VAL A 71 -2.54 9.30 -12.20
N SER A 72 -3.65 8.55 -12.28
CA SER A 72 -3.94 7.44 -11.36
C SER A 72 -2.85 6.35 -11.41
N LEU A 73 -2.29 6.10 -12.59
CA LEU A 73 -1.25 5.10 -12.76
C LEU A 73 0.06 5.52 -12.06
N TYR A 74 0.47 6.79 -12.23
CA TYR A 74 1.63 7.33 -11.51
C TYR A 74 1.40 7.41 -10.00
N ALA A 75 0.19 7.78 -9.56
CA ALA A 75 -0.19 7.79 -8.17
C ALA A 75 -0.10 6.38 -7.55
N LEU A 76 -0.52 5.35 -8.28
CA LEU A 76 -0.41 3.95 -7.85
C LEU A 76 1.06 3.53 -7.70
N TYR A 77 1.94 3.88 -8.65
CA TYR A 77 3.37 3.60 -8.53
C TYR A 77 4.00 4.29 -7.32
N LEU A 78 3.63 5.55 -7.09
CA LEU A 78 4.14 6.33 -5.97
C LEU A 78 3.66 5.77 -4.63
N SER A 79 2.47 5.20 -4.59
CA SER A 79 1.93 4.51 -3.42
C SER A 79 2.80 3.31 -3.01
N PHE A 80 3.33 2.51 -3.95
CA PHE A 80 4.27 1.43 -3.63
C PHE A 80 5.53 1.93 -2.93
N PHE A 81 6.00 3.13 -3.29
CA PHE A 81 7.14 3.76 -2.62
C PHE A 81 6.82 4.11 -1.16
N PHE A 82 5.70 4.79 -0.90
CA PHE A 82 5.32 5.19 0.45
C PHE A 82 4.94 4.01 1.34
N MET A 83 4.21 3.04 0.81
CA MET A 83 3.77 1.84 1.52
C MET A 83 4.94 0.99 2.02
N SER A 84 6.09 1.02 1.31
CA SER A 84 7.25 0.19 1.58
C SER A 84 7.80 0.30 3.00
N ILE A 85 7.79 1.51 3.59
CA ILE A 85 8.36 1.75 4.92
C ILE A 85 7.30 1.73 6.03
N MET A 86 6.01 1.78 5.67
CA MET A 86 4.94 1.83 6.67
C MET A 86 4.93 0.62 7.58
N PHE A 87 5.04 -0.59 7.01
CA PHE A 87 4.96 -1.82 7.80
C PHE A 87 6.06 -1.91 8.87
N PRO A 88 7.37 -1.79 8.55
CA PRO A 88 8.40 -1.83 9.57
C PRO A 88 8.28 -0.71 10.61
N THR A 89 7.81 0.46 10.20
CA THR A 89 7.60 1.59 11.12
C THR A 89 6.45 1.33 12.10
N ILE A 90 5.32 0.82 11.61
CA ILE A 90 4.18 0.42 12.45
C ILE A 90 4.59 -0.68 13.41
N PHE A 91 5.36 -1.66 12.93
CA PHE A 91 5.88 -2.75 13.75
C PHE A 91 6.77 -2.23 14.88
N ALA A 92 7.71 -1.35 14.58
CA ALA A 92 8.60 -0.74 15.56
C ALA A 92 7.82 0.07 16.61
N LEU A 93 6.89 0.94 16.17
CA LEU A 93 6.05 1.75 17.07
C LEU A 93 5.09 0.89 17.91
N GLY A 94 4.57 -0.20 17.34
CA GLY A 94 3.68 -1.11 18.05
C GLY A 94 4.37 -1.92 19.14
N LEU A 95 5.68 -2.13 19.03
CA LEU A 95 6.49 -2.83 20.04
C LEU A 95 7.15 -1.88 21.06
N GLU A 96 7.14 -0.59 20.79
CA GLU A 96 7.76 0.41 21.66
C GLU A 96 7.10 0.40 23.05
N GLY A 97 7.91 0.23 24.10
CA GLY A 97 7.44 0.21 25.49
C GLY A 97 6.82 -1.12 25.98
N MET A 98 6.79 -2.18 25.16
CA MET A 98 6.17 -3.47 25.53
C MET A 98 7.04 -4.34 26.47
N GLY A 99 8.33 -4.07 26.63
CA GLY A 99 9.22 -4.78 27.55
C GLY A 99 9.15 -6.31 27.39
N SER A 100 8.80 -7.02 28.48
CA SER A 100 8.70 -8.49 28.49
C SER A 100 7.58 -9.06 27.59
N SER A 101 6.58 -8.26 27.25
CA SER A 101 5.44 -8.69 26.41
C SER A 101 5.69 -8.55 24.90
N THR A 102 6.90 -8.10 24.50
CA THR A 102 7.28 -7.88 23.08
C THR A 102 7.05 -9.12 22.21
N LYS A 103 7.37 -10.33 22.73
CA LYS A 103 7.17 -11.60 21.98
C LYS A 103 5.70 -11.84 21.65
N LYS A 104 4.79 -11.62 22.58
CA LYS A 104 3.35 -11.78 22.35
C LYS A 104 2.81 -10.70 21.42
N ALA A 105 3.22 -9.45 21.61
CA ALA A 105 2.80 -8.33 20.78
C ALA A 105 3.25 -8.50 19.32
N SER A 106 4.50 -8.93 19.08
CA SER A 106 4.99 -9.19 17.73
C SER A 106 4.21 -10.30 17.03
N SER A 107 3.84 -11.37 17.75
CA SER A 107 3.00 -12.44 17.19
C SER A 107 1.63 -11.93 16.75
N TYR A 108 0.99 -11.06 17.50
CA TYR A 108 -0.30 -10.46 17.11
C TYR A 108 -0.18 -9.55 15.90
N ILE A 109 0.88 -8.74 15.82
CA ILE A 109 1.11 -7.87 14.65
C ILE A 109 1.35 -8.72 13.40
N VAL A 110 2.17 -9.78 13.50
CA VAL A 110 2.41 -10.70 12.36
C VAL A 110 1.15 -11.44 11.97
N MET A 111 0.31 -11.85 12.92
CA MET A 111 -1.00 -12.45 12.63
C MET A 111 -1.91 -11.48 11.86
N GLY A 112 -1.83 -10.17 12.14
CA GLY A 112 -2.54 -9.13 11.39
C GLY A 112 -2.15 -9.08 9.91
N VAL A 113 -0.89 -9.42 9.56
CA VAL A 113 -0.44 -9.53 8.16
C VAL A 113 -1.19 -10.62 7.41
N ALA A 114 -1.42 -11.78 8.06
CA ALA A 114 -2.24 -12.84 7.47
C ALA A 114 -3.69 -12.37 7.23
N GLY A 115 -4.25 -11.56 8.13
CA GLY A 115 -5.55 -10.91 7.94
C GLY A 115 -5.60 -9.99 6.70
N GLY A 116 -4.48 -9.34 6.37
CA GLY A 116 -4.33 -8.51 5.17
C GLY A 116 -4.50 -9.27 3.85
N ALA A 117 -4.36 -10.60 3.84
CA ALA A 117 -4.60 -11.42 2.65
C ALA A 117 -6.07 -11.40 2.18
N PHE A 118 -7.01 -11.10 3.08
CA PHE A 118 -8.42 -10.96 2.72
C PHE A 118 -8.71 -9.67 1.94
N ALA A 119 -7.90 -8.64 2.09
CA ALA A 119 -8.12 -7.35 1.44
C ALA A 119 -8.13 -7.43 -0.11
N PRO A 120 -7.19 -8.13 -0.79
CA PRO A 120 -7.24 -8.31 -2.24
C PRO A 120 -8.48 -9.07 -2.71
N MET A 121 -8.97 -10.06 -1.94
CA MET A 121 -10.20 -10.77 -2.27
C MET A 121 -11.41 -9.85 -2.23
N LEU A 122 -11.51 -9.02 -1.17
CA LEU A 122 -12.57 -8.01 -1.05
C LEU A 122 -12.49 -6.97 -2.16
N MET A 123 -11.28 -6.50 -2.48
CA MET A 123 -11.06 -5.57 -3.58
C MET A 123 -11.50 -6.15 -4.93
N GLY A 124 -11.19 -7.43 -5.19
CA GLY A 124 -11.63 -8.12 -6.40
C GLY A 124 -13.14 -8.26 -6.49
N TYR A 125 -13.80 -8.57 -5.37
CA TYR A 125 -15.25 -8.72 -5.31
C TYR A 125 -15.98 -7.38 -5.51
N ILE A 126 -15.56 -6.33 -4.79
CA ILE A 126 -16.17 -5.00 -4.86
C ILE A 126 -15.80 -4.27 -6.17
N GLY A 127 -14.58 -4.51 -6.68
CA GLY A 127 -14.06 -3.92 -7.91
C GLY A 127 -14.47 -4.64 -9.18
N ALA A 128 -15.33 -5.68 -9.12
CA ALA A 128 -15.73 -6.48 -10.28
C ALA A 128 -16.40 -5.63 -11.38
N ASP A 129 -17.26 -4.70 -11.00
CA ASP A 129 -17.96 -3.80 -11.93
C ASP A 129 -17.17 -2.53 -12.21
N ASN A 130 -16.46 -2.00 -11.21
CA ASN A 130 -15.66 -0.79 -11.34
C ASN A 130 -14.41 -0.88 -10.44
N MET A 131 -13.26 -1.05 -11.08
CA MET A 131 -11.97 -1.25 -10.40
C MET A 131 -11.61 -0.10 -9.46
N ALA A 132 -12.03 1.14 -9.78
CA ALA A 132 -11.79 2.30 -8.93
C ALA A 132 -12.46 2.18 -7.54
N ILE A 133 -13.63 1.55 -7.46
CA ILE A 133 -14.34 1.34 -6.20
C ILE A 133 -13.58 0.36 -5.30
N GLY A 134 -12.90 -0.64 -5.87
CA GLY A 134 -12.06 -1.56 -5.12
C GLY A 134 -10.92 -0.86 -4.36
N PHE A 135 -10.40 0.25 -4.88
CA PHE A 135 -9.33 1.03 -4.24
C PHE A 135 -9.79 1.88 -3.04
N VAL A 136 -11.10 1.93 -2.74
CA VAL A 136 -11.62 2.54 -1.50
C VAL A 136 -11.14 1.76 -0.27
N ILE A 137 -10.96 0.45 -0.37
CA ILE A 137 -10.48 -0.38 0.75
C ILE A 137 -9.08 0.02 1.21
N PRO A 138 -8.06 0.08 0.33
CA PRO A 138 -6.75 0.61 0.69
C PRO A 138 -6.81 2.05 1.20
N LEU A 139 -7.63 2.92 0.61
CA LEU A 139 -7.77 4.29 1.05
C LEU A 139 -8.22 4.37 2.53
N LEU A 140 -9.24 3.61 2.92
CA LEU A 140 -9.69 3.54 4.31
C LEU A 140 -8.61 3.00 5.23
N SER A 141 -7.84 2.01 4.78
CA SER A 141 -6.72 1.45 5.54
C SER A 141 -5.63 2.49 5.78
N PHE A 142 -5.27 3.30 4.79
CA PHE A 142 -4.27 4.37 4.94
C PHE A 142 -4.76 5.51 5.82
N LEU A 143 -6.04 5.85 5.77
CA LEU A 143 -6.64 6.81 6.70
C LEU A 143 -6.59 6.31 8.15
N TYR A 144 -6.82 5.01 8.37
CA TYR A 144 -6.67 4.41 9.69
C TYR A 144 -5.22 4.43 10.18
N ILE A 145 -4.25 4.13 9.31
CA ILE A 145 -2.82 4.22 9.62
C ILE A 145 -2.43 5.65 9.97
N LEU A 146 -2.94 6.64 9.24
CA LEU A 146 -2.72 8.05 9.52
C LEU A 146 -3.27 8.43 10.90
N TYR A 147 -4.48 7.99 11.24
CA TYR A 147 -5.06 8.20 12.56
C TYR A 147 -4.17 7.60 13.66
N PHE A 148 -3.69 6.37 13.47
CA PHE A 148 -2.78 5.70 14.40
C PHE A 148 -1.46 6.49 14.55
N ALA A 149 -0.85 6.92 13.45
CA ALA A 149 0.38 7.69 13.45
C ALA A 149 0.25 9.02 14.22
N LEU A 150 -0.88 9.72 14.04
CA LEU A 150 -1.19 10.96 14.76
C LEU A 150 -1.36 10.73 16.27
N ARG A 151 -1.92 9.59 16.67
CA ARG A 151 -2.01 9.19 18.08
C ARG A 151 -0.63 8.91 18.70
N CYS A 152 0.23 8.20 17.97
CA CYS A 152 1.61 7.91 18.41
C CYS A 152 2.48 9.18 18.50
N LYS A 153 2.22 10.19 17.69
CA LYS A 153 2.93 11.48 17.73
C LYS A 153 2.60 12.31 18.98
N LYS A 154 1.41 12.12 19.57
CA LYS A 154 0.96 12.86 20.77
C LYS A 154 1.48 12.26 22.09
N LYS A 155 2.04 11.07 22.07
CA LYS A 155 2.73 10.44 23.19
C LYS A 155 4.21 10.76 23.20
#